data_20dd81bdef89f39dd34c2c7900bb4fca
#
_entry.id   20dd81bdef89f39dd34c2c7900bb4fca
#
_cell.length_a   1.000
_cell.length_b   1.000
_cell.length_c   1.000
_cell.angle_alpha   90.00
_cell.angle_beta   90.00
_cell.angle_gamma   90.00
#
_symmetry.space_group_name_H-M   'P 1'
#
loop_
_entity.id
_entity.type
_entity.pdbx_description
1 polymer ?
#
loop_
_entity_poly.entity_id
_entity_poly.type
_entity_poly.pdbx_seq_one_letter_code
_entity_poly.pdbx_strand_id
1 'polypeptide(L)'
;MATSVDALDLPLIAEGKVRRLYRLPEPGRLLMVATDRISAYDHILSPEIPDKGKVLTGISLWWFDQLSDIVPNHLVSTDVPPVVQGRAMVVEELDMFPVECVVRGYLTGSGWKEYQHSGTVCGISLPEGLQDGSKLPEPIFTPATKAEYGEHDENIDFAHLVAIVGADAAEQLRDLSIAIYTRAEGLARDRGIILADTKVEFGRRADGTIVLADEVLTPDSSRFWEGSTWAPGGANKSFDKQYVRDWLTGPSGWSSFSGQEPPRLPDDVVAATRAKYVEAWSRLAGVEDPLGDASTLPDVEGSRGATTVSAPRSPQTD
;
A
#
# COMPACT_ATOMS: atom_id res chain seq x y z
N MET A 1 25.32 5.12 -11.63
CA MET A 1 25.81 4.03 -10.74
C MET A 1 24.59 3.51 -10.03
N ALA A 2 24.24 2.24 -10.19
CA ALA A 2 23.14 1.65 -9.44
C ALA A 2 23.50 1.74 -7.95
N THR A 3 22.68 2.40 -7.17
CA THR A 3 22.77 2.42 -5.71
C THR A 3 22.39 1.02 -5.25
N SER A 4 23.40 0.18 -5.05
CA SER A 4 23.17 -1.20 -4.64
C SER A 4 22.66 -1.20 -3.20
N VAL A 5 21.39 -1.56 -3.02
CA VAL A 5 20.80 -1.87 -1.70
C VAL A 5 21.60 -2.99 -1.01
N ASP A 6 22.37 -3.75 -1.79
CA ASP A 6 23.28 -4.80 -1.33
C ASP A 6 24.51 -4.27 -0.55
N ALA A 7 24.71 -2.94 -0.51
CA ALA A 7 25.79 -2.30 0.26
C ALA A 7 25.45 -2.06 1.75
N LEU A 8 24.25 -2.44 2.20
CA LEU A 8 23.88 -2.36 3.61
C LEU A 8 24.54 -3.50 4.39
N ASP A 9 25.40 -3.15 5.37
CA ASP A 9 25.99 -4.12 6.33
C ASP A 9 25.01 -4.37 7.50
N LEU A 10 23.80 -4.86 7.16
CA LEU A 10 22.74 -5.18 8.11
C LEU A 10 22.17 -6.56 7.82
N PRO A 11 21.77 -7.34 8.85
CA PRO A 11 21.13 -8.63 8.64
C PRO A 11 19.80 -8.50 7.87
N LEU A 12 19.75 -9.08 6.68
CA LEU A 12 18.49 -9.21 5.91
C LEU A 12 17.62 -10.26 6.59
N ILE A 13 16.40 -9.92 6.98
CA ILE A 13 15.44 -10.82 7.64
C ILE A 13 14.29 -11.26 6.75
N ALA A 14 13.95 -10.44 5.76
CA ALA A 14 12.93 -10.80 4.77
C ALA A 14 13.17 -10.06 3.46
N GLU A 15 12.91 -10.75 2.35
CA GLU A 15 12.93 -10.18 1.01
C GLU A 15 11.64 -10.53 0.29
N GLY A 16 10.83 -9.50 -0.01
CA GLY A 16 9.66 -9.59 -0.85
C GLY A 16 9.97 -9.29 -2.32
N LYS A 17 8.94 -9.29 -3.16
CA LYS A 17 9.08 -8.98 -4.60
C LYS A 17 9.65 -7.58 -4.84
N VAL A 18 9.32 -6.60 -4.00
CA VAL A 18 9.67 -5.18 -4.19
C VAL A 18 10.24 -4.49 -2.95
N ARG A 19 10.35 -5.18 -1.82
CA ARG A 19 10.87 -4.65 -0.55
C ARG A 19 11.83 -5.61 0.12
N ARG A 20 12.71 -5.04 0.98
CA ARG A 20 13.62 -5.76 1.85
C ARG A 20 13.49 -5.24 3.28
N LEU A 21 13.54 -6.13 4.25
CA LEU A 21 13.55 -5.82 5.67
C LEU A 21 14.88 -6.24 6.28
N TYR A 22 15.51 -5.31 6.97
CA TYR A 22 16.78 -5.55 7.67
C TYR A 22 16.58 -5.32 9.15
N ARG A 23 17.28 -6.11 9.96
CA ARG A 23 17.30 -5.93 11.41
C ARG A 23 18.26 -4.81 11.80
N LEU A 24 17.75 -3.87 12.61
CA LEU A 24 18.59 -2.85 13.21
C LEU A 24 19.18 -3.34 14.54
N PRO A 25 20.31 -2.75 15.01
CA PRO A 25 20.89 -3.08 16.32
C PRO A 25 19.93 -2.76 17.48
N GLU A 26 19.07 -1.79 17.32
CA GLU A 26 18.05 -1.42 18.31
C GLU A 26 16.92 -2.47 18.33
N PRO A 27 16.64 -3.07 19.51
CA PRO A 27 15.60 -4.08 19.62
C PRO A 27 14.22 -3.54 19.19
N GLY A 28 13.46 -4.34 18.44
CA GLY A 28 12.13 -3.98 17.97
C GLY A 28 12.12 -2.93 16.85
N ARG A 29 13.25 -2.74 16.16
CA ARG A 29 13.40 -1.83 15.04
C ARG A 29 13.87 -2.55 13.80
N LEU A 30 13.23 -2.22 12.68
CA LEU A 30 13.58 -2.72 11.36
C LEU A 30 13.84 -1.57 10.41
N LEU A 31 14.75 -1.77 9.46
CA LEU A 31 14.90 -0.91 8.30
C LEU A 31 14.13 -1.53 7.14
N MET A 32 13.06 -0.87 6.71
CA MET A 32 12.28 -1.26 5.54
C MET A 32 12.76 -0.47 4.32
N VAL A 33 13.18 -1.18 3.27
CA VAL A 33 13.74 -0.59 2.05
C VAL A 33 12.88 -0.97 0.86
N ALA A 34 12.30 0.01 0.19
CA ALA A 34 11.62 -0.14 -1.08
C ALA A 34 12.65 -0.18 -2.22
N THR A 35 12.57 -1.20 -3.09
CA THR A 35 13.43 -1.34 -4.26
C THR A 35 12.78 -0.72 -5.49
N ASP A 36 13.55 -0.54 -6.55
CA ASP A 36 13.03 -0.11 -7.86
C ASP A 36 12.44 -1.26 -8.68
N ARG A 37 12.45 -2.49 -8.13
CA ARG A 37 11.83 -3.65 -8.76
C ARG A 37 10.32 -3.45 -8.92
N ILE A 38 9.79 -3.94 -10.03
CA ILE A 38 8.35 -4.01 -10.28
C ILE A 38 7.97 -5.47 -10.52
N SER A 39 6.82 -5.87 -10.02
CA SER A 39 6.29 -7.22 -10.23
C SER A 39 4.88 -7.18 -10.81
N ALA A 40 4.59 -8.07 -11.74
CA ALA A 40 3.26 -8.31 -12.25
C ALA A 40 3.07 -9.80 -12.51
N TYR A 41 1.86 -10.32 -12.28
CA TYR A 41 1.54 -11.75 -12.45
C TYR A 41 2.55 -12.66 -11.74
N ASP A 42 2.96 -12.28 -10.51
CA ASP A 42 3.95 -12.96 -9.64
C ASP A 42 5.38 -13.03 -10.15
N HIS A 43 5.69 -12.46 -11.31
CA HIS A 43 7.04 -12.30 -11.83
C HIS A 43 7.63 -10.93 -11.47
N ILE A 44 8.92 -10.94 -11.10
CA ILE A 44 9.73 -9.71 -11.03
C ILE A 44 10.16 -9.38 -12.45
N LEU A 45 9.83 -8.17 -12.90
CA LEU A 45 10.10 -7.74 -14.28
C LEU A 45 11.47 -7.07 -14.40
N SER A 46 12.01 -7.05 -15.59
CA SER A 46 13.29 -6.40 -15.92
C SER A 46 13.09 -5.44 -17.11
N PRO A 47 13.78 -4.27 -17.08
CA PRO A 47 14.55 -3.70 -15.99
C PRO A 47 13.69 -3.14 -14.85
N GLU A 48 14.35 -2.73 -13.77
CA GLU A 48 13.72 -1.98 -12.67
C GLU A 48 13.18 -0.63 -13.16
N ILE A 49 12.21 -0.06 -12.44
CA ILE A 49 11.66 1.27 -12.70
C ILE A 49 12.42 2.30 -11.86
N PRO A 50 13.23 3.18 -12.46
CA PRO A 50 14.03 4.15 -11.71
C PRO A 50 13.17 5.00 -10.76
N ASP A 51 13.68 5.25 -9.55
CA ASP A 51 13.03 6.03 -8.48
C ASP A 51 11.74 5.47 -7.89
N LYS A 52 11.28 4.30 -8.37
CA LYS A 52 10.03 3.68 -7.88
C LYS A 52 10.03 3.53 -6.37
N GLY A 53 11.13 3.04 -5.78
CA GLY A 53 11.26 2.89 -4.33
C GLY A 53 11.10 4.21 -3.58
N LYS A 54 11.64 5.31 -4.12
CA LYS A 54 11.47 6.65 -3.53
C LYS A 54 10.02 7.12 -3.61
N VAL A 55 9.37 6.92 -4.76
CA VAL A 55 7.97 7.30 -4.95
C VAL A 55 7.07 6.55 -3.97
N LEU A 56 7.21 5.23 -3.84
CA LEU A 56 6.40 4.44 -2.93
C LEU A 56 6.61 4.85 -1.46
N THR A 57 7.86 5.06 -1.06
CA THR A 57 8.18 5.53 0.29
C THR A 57 7.59 6.91 0.56
N GLY A 58 7.77 7.87 -0.36
CA GLY A 58 7.23 9.22 -0.20
C GLY A 58 5.71 9.27 -0.11
N ILE A 59 5.02 8.51 -0.96
CA ILE A 59 3.55 8.37 -0.89
C ILE A 59 3.12 7.76 0.44
N SER A 60 3.77 6.69 0.91
CA SER A 60 3.43 6.05 2.20
C SER A 60 3.63 7.00 3.37
N LEU A 61 4.74 7.75 3.40
CA LEU A 61 5.02 8.74 4.45
C LEU A 61 3.95 9.84 4.48
N TRP A 62 3.55 10.35 3.32
CA TRP A 62 2.48 11.33 3.20
C TRP A 62 1.15 10.78 3.71
N TRP A 63 0.78 9.56 3.36
CA TRP A 63 -0.44 8.93 3.85
C TRP A 63 -0.41 8.64 5.36
N PHE A 64 0.72 8.23 5.92
CA PHE A 64 0.85 8.05 7.38
C PHE A 64 0.51 9.32 8.14
N ASP A 65 0.90 10.49 7.62
CA ASP A 65 0.50 11.79 8.19
C ASP A 65 -1.01 12.02 8.06
N GLN A 66 -1.58 11.84 6.85
CA GLN A 66 -3.00 12.08 6.57
C GLN A 66 -3.96 11.14 7.32
N LEU A 67 -3.46 10.00 7.82
CA LEU A 67 -4.23 8.96 8.51
C LEU A 67 -3.93 8.90 10.02
N SER A 68 -3.08 9.78 10.54
CA SER A 68 -2.57 9.73 11.92
C SER A 68 -3.65 9.87 13.00
N ASP A 69 -4.78 10.49 12.69
CA ASP A 69 -5.96 10.62 13.55
C ASP A 69 -6.90 9.39 13.49
N ILE A 70 -6.71 8.48 12.56
CA ILE A 70 -7.52 7.26 12.37
C ILE A 70 -6.85 6.06 13.03
N VAL A 71 -5.55 5.87 12.76
CA VAL A 71 -4.81 4.70 13.21
C VAL A 71 -3.33 5.03 13.43
N PRO A 72 -2.70 4.53 14.49
CA PRO A 72 -1.24 4.63 14.61
C PRO A 72 -0.57 3.81 13.51
N ASN A 73 0.60 4.27 13.06
CA ASN A 73 1.39 3.55 12.06
C ASN A 73 2.75 3.12 12.62
N HIS A 74 3.45 2.27 11.88
CA HIS A 74 4.71 1.66 12.31
C HIS A 74 5.96 2.54 12.10
N LEU A 75 5.81 3.73 11.51
CA LEU A 75 6.93 4.62 11.24
C LEU A 75 7.58 5.10 12.53
N VAL A 76 8.90 4.98 12.62
CA VAL A 76 9.71 5.47 13.74
C VAL A 76 10.57 6.66 13.33
N SER A 77 11.23 6.56 12.17
CA SER A 77 12.14 7.58 11.68
C SER A 77 12.37 7.46 10.18
N THR A 78 12.70 8.57 9.55
CA THR A 78 13.22 8.66 8.18
C THR A 78 14.73 8.89 8.14
N ASP A 79 15.40 8.94 9.30
CA ASP A 79 16.85 8.98 9.39
C ASP A 79 17.43 7.58 9.11
N VAL A 80 17.92 7.40 7.90
CA VAL A 80 18.36 6.12 7.36
C VAL A 80 19.73 6.26 6.69
N PRO A 81 20.48 5.16 6.50
CA PRO A 81 21.76 5.22 5.80
C PRO A 81 21.67 5.93 4.45
N PRO A 82 22.66 6.79 4.09
CA PRO A 82 22.63 7.60 2.85
C PRO A 82 22.40 6.79 1.57
N VAL A 83 22.85 5.54 1.52
CA VAL A 83 22.68 4.65 0.35
C VAL A 83 21.23 4.30 0.07
N VAL A 84 20.34 4.39 1.05
CA VAL A 84 18.90 4.12 0.93
C VAL A 84 18.02 5.34 1.23
N GLN A 85 18.62 6.51 1.28
CA GLN A 85 17.91 7.76 1.55
C GLN A 85 16.75 7.97 0.57
N GLY A 86 15.58 8.33 1.09
CA GLY A 86 14.35 8.60 0.36
C GLY A 86 13.58 7.33 -0.07
N ARG A 87 14.16 6.12 0.06
CA ARG A 87 13.50 4.84 -0.27
C ARG A 87 13.39 3.87 0.91
N ALA A 88 13.77 4.32 2.09
CA ALA A 88 13.72 3.50 3.30
C ALA A 88 13.14 4.27 4.47
N MET A 89 12.66 3.53 5.45
CA MET A 89 12.20 4.04 6.74
C MET A 89 12.56 3.06 7.85
N VAL A 90 12.81 3.61 9.04
CA VAL A 90 12.91 2.82 10.27
C VAL A 90 11.49 2.59 10.78
N VAL A 91 11.14 1.34 11.03
CA VAL A 91 9.80 0.95 11.45
C VAL A 91 9.81 0.10 12.72
N GLU A 92 8.69 0.05 13.41
CA GLU A 92 8.49 -0.88 14.51
C GLU A 92 8.43 -2.33 14.00
N GLU A 93 9.06 -3.26 14.72
CA GLU A 93 8.83 -4.69 14.53
C GLU A 93 7.51 -5.06 15.21
N LEU A 94 6.55 -5.52 14.43
CA LEU A 94 5.19 -5.84 14.87
C LEU A 94 4.89 -7.32 14.70
N ASP A 95 3.94 -7.83 15.49
CA ASP A 95 3.29 -9.12 15.24
C ASP A 95 2.27 -8.92 14.10
N MET A 96 2.66 -9.25 12.87
CA MET A 96 1.86 -9.00 11.68
C MET A 96 0.68 -9.94 11.57
N PHE A 97 -0.50 -9.40 11.27
CA PHE A 97 -1.64 -10.23 10.92
C PHE A 97 -1.38 -10.96 9.59
N PRO A 98 -1.65 -12.28 9.50
CA PRO A 98 -1.38 -13.08 8.32
C PRO A 98 -2.47 -12.94 7.25
N VAL A 99 -2.98 -11.74 7.06
CA VAL A 99 -4.07 -11.42 6.13
C VAL A 99 -3.81 -10.08 5.45
N GLU A 100 -4.32 -9.93 4.24
CA GLU A 100 -4.39 -8.68 3.51
C GLU A 100 -5.77 -8.05 3.68
N CYS A 101 -5.81 -6.80 4.12
CA CYS A 101 -7.03 -6.04 4.30
C CYS A 101 -7.34 -5.23 3.04
N VAL A 102 -8.24 -5.73 2.21
CA VAL A 102 -8.61 -5.07 0.96
C VAL A 102 -9.96 -4.37 1.10
N VAL A 103 -10.03 -3.10 0.69
CA VAL A 103 -11.29 -2.36 0.59
C VAL A 103 -11.52 -1.95 -0.86
N ARG A 104 -12.74 -2.15 -1.34
CA ARG A 104 -13.15 -1.82 -2.71
C ARG A 104 -14.31 -0.83 -2.69
N GLY A 105 -14.13 0.30 -3.32
CA GLY A 105 -15.22 1.25 -3.61
C GLY A 105 -15.70 1.11 -5.06
N TYR A 106 -14.94 0.39 -5.87
CA TYR A 106 -15.26 0.08 -7.27
C TYR A 106 -15.02 -1.40 -7.53
N LEU A 107 -15.85 -1.98 -8.37
CA LEU A 107 -15.80 -3.40 -8.71
C LEU A 107 -14.80 -3.63 -9.84
N THR A 108 -13.64 -4.23 -9.53
CA THR A 108 -12.59 -4.53 -10.52
C THR A 108 -11.66 -5.65 -10.08
N GLY A 109 -10.77 -6.08 -10.95
CA GLY A 109 -9.75 -7.09 -10.65
C GLY A 109 -10.31 -8.43 -10.19
N SER A 110 -9.81 -8.98 -9.06
CA SER A 110 -10.31 -10.26 -8.51
C SER A 110 -11.77 -10.16 -8.07
N GLY A 111 -12.19 -9.01 -7.52
CA GLY A 111 -13.60 -8.79 -7.14
C GLY A 111 -14.55 -8.83 -8.35
N TRP A 112 -14.16 -8.24 -9.48
CA TRP A 112 -14.94 -8.35 -10.71
C TRP A 112 -15.06 -9.78 -11.22
N LYS A 113 -13.98 -10.54 -11.20
CA LYS A 113 -13.99 -11.96 -11.61
C LYS A 113 -14.91 -12.81 -10.72
N GLU A 114 -14.86 -12.60 -9.41
CA GLU A 114 -15.72 -13.29 -8.46
C GLU A 114 -17.19 -12.92 -8.66
N TYR A 115 -17.50 -11.64 -8.81
CA TYR A 115 -18.85 -11.15 -9.07
C TYR A 115 -19.45 -11.73 -10.37
N GLN A 116 -18.67 -11.79 -11.44
CA GLN A 116 -19.13 -12.42 -12.70
C GLN A 116 -19.53 -13.87 -12.52
N HIS A 117 -18.92 -14.58 -11.58
CA HIS A 117 -19.19 -16.01 -11.33
C HIS A 117 -20.38 -16.22 -10.39
N SER A 118 -20.51 -15.40 -9.33
CA SER A 118 -21.43 -15.68 -8.22
C SER A 118 -22.38 -14.52 -7.88
N GLY A 119 -22.19 -13.33 -8.45
CA GLY A 119 -22.92 -12.11 -8.02
C GLY A 119 -22.49 -11.58 -6.66
N THR A 120 -21.42 -12.16 -6.07
CA THR A 120 -20.91 -11.80 -4.74
C THR A 120 -19.41 -11.47 -4.81
N VAL A 121 -18.89 -10.80 -3.76
CA VAL A 121 -17.44 -10.67 -3.51
C VAL A 121 -17.21 -10.97 -2.04
N CYS A 122 -16.37 -11.93 -1.71
CA CYS A 122 -16.11 -12.39 -0.33
C CYS A 122 -17.40 -12.70 0.44
N GLY A 123 -18.40 -13.30 -0.23
CA GLY A 123 -19.71 -13.60 0.34
C GLY A 123 -20.66 -12.40 0.43
N ILE A 124 -20.24 -11.19 0.07
CA ILE A 124 -21.09 -9.97 0.07
C ILE A 124 -21.87 -9.95 -1.24
N SER A 125 -23.20 -9.99 -1.17
CA SER A 125 -24.08 -9.86 -2.34
C SER A 125 -24.05 -8.44 -2.89
N LEU A 126 -23.86 -8.30 -4.19
CA LEU A 126 -23.83 -7.01 -4.88
C LEU A 126 -25.03 -6.85 -5.82
N PRO A 127 -25.42 -5.61 -6.15
CA PRO A 127 -26.51 -5.34 -7.12
C PRO A 127 -26.23 -6.03 -8.47
N GLU A 128 -27.30 -6.43 -9.16
CA GLU A 128 -27.21 -6.96 -10.51
C GLU A 128 -26.84 -5.86 -11.53
N GLY A 129 -26.21 -6.26 -12.62
CA GLY A 129 -25.92 -5.39 -13.76
C GLY A 129 -24.68 -4.51 -13.58
N LEU A 130 -23.87 -4.72 -12.55
CA LEU A 130 -22.60 -4.04 -12.42
C LEU A 130 -21.62 -4.47 -13.53
N GLN A 131 -20.78 -3.55 -13.95
CA GLN A 131 -19.73 -3.73 -14.96
C GLN A 131 -18.36 -3.59 -14.31
N ASP A 132 -17.30 -4.03 -14.99
CA ASP A 132 -15.93 -3.73 -14.52
C ASP A 132 -15.73 -2.21 -14.39
N GLY A 133 -15.17 -1.77 -13.26
CA GLY A 133 -15.03 -0.36 -12.92
C GLY A 133 -16.32 0.32 -12.42
N SER A 134 -17.42 -0.39 -12.21
CA SER A 134 -18.62 0.19 -11.57
C SER A 134 -18.33 0.64 -10.15
N LYS A 135 -18.79 1.85 -9.79
CA LYS A 135 -18.77 2.31 -8.40
C LYS A 135 -19.76 1.49 -7.58
N LEU A 136 -19.33 1.01 -6.42
CA LEU A 136 -20.19 0.30 -5.48
C LEU A 136 -21.06 1.29 -4.69
N PRO A 137 -22.27 0.89 -4.24
CA PRO A 137 -23.12 1.74 -3.39
C PRO A 137 -22.43 2.24 -2.14
N GLU A 138 -21.63 1.37 -1.52
CA GLU A 138 -20.76 1.64 -0.38
C GLU A 138 -19.43 0.86 -0.53
N PRO A 139 -18.34 1.31 0.09
CA PRO A 139 -17.11 0.54 0.13
C PRO A 139 -17.31 -0.79 0.84
N ILE A 140 -16.77 -1.86 0.28
CA ILE A 140 -16.84 -3.21 0.87
C ILE A 140 -15.46 -3.66 1.33
N PHE A 141 -15.41 -4.34 2.48
CA PHE A 141 -14.21 -4.98 3.00
C PHE A 141 -14.12 -6.41 2.49
N THR A 142 -13.08 -6.72 1.73
CA THR A 142 -12.89 -7.99 1.02
C THR A 142 -11.49 -8.54 1.34
N PRO A 143 -11.29 -9.11 2.53
CA PRO A 143 -9.98 -9.60 2.96
C PRO A 143 -9.48 -10.75 2.09
N ALA A 144 -8.16 -10.94 2.07
CA ALA A 144 -7.51 -12.08 1.44
C ALA A 144 -6.52 -12.74 2.40
N THR A 145 -6.24 -14.01 2.19
CA THR A 145 -5.11 -14.68 2.84
C THR A 145 -3.82 -14.05 2.34
N LYS A 146 -2.79 -14.03 3.19
CA LYS A 146 -1.44 -13.71 2.78
C LYS A 146 -0.74 -15.01 2.41
N ALA A 147 -0.68 -15.30 1.12
CA ALA A 147 -0.09 -16.52 0.59
C ALA A 147 1.43 -16.58 0.86
N GLU A 148 1.97 -17.79 0.97
CA GLU A 148 3.42 -18.00 0.99
C GLU A 148 4.03 -17.63 -0.37
N TYR A 149 5.34 -17.38 -0.38
CA TYR A 149 6.05 -16.98 -1.60
C TYR A 149 5.87 -18.04 -2.71
N GLY A 150 5.22 -17.64 -3.80
CA GLY A 150 4.92 -18.50 -4.96
C GLY A 150 3.47 -18.98 -5.04
N GLU A 151 2.66 -18.69 -4.04
CA GLU A 151 1.21 -18.91 -4.06
C GLU A 151 0.46 -17.60 -4.30
N HIS A 152 -0.86 -17.70 -4.58
CA HIS A 152 -1.72 -16.54 -4.82
C HIS A 152 -2.54 -16.22 -3.57
N ASP A 153 -2.68 -14.92 -3.28
CA ASP A 153 -3.61 -14.44 -2.26
C ASP A 153 -5.04 -14.78 -2.69
N GLU A 154 -5.78 -15.45 -1.81
CA GLU A 154 -7.18 -15.86 -2.07
C GLU A 154 -8.13 -14.97 -1.29
N ASN A 155 -9.17 -14.45 -1.97
CA ASN A 155 -10.25 -13.75 -1.31
C ASN A 155 -10.93 -14.68 -0.30
N ILE A 156 -11.14 -14.19 0.92
CA ILE A 156 -11.84 -14.91 1.98
C ILE A 156 -13.05 -14.10 2.47
N ASP A 157 -14.06 -14.78 2.97
CA ASP A 157 -15.18 -14.12 3.63
C ASP A 157 -14.81 -13.68 5.07
N PHE A 158 -15.68 -12.89 5.68
CA PHE A 158 -15.45 -12.36 7.03
C PHE A 158 -15.40 -13.47 8.09
N ALA A 159 -16.12 -14.57 7.91
CA ALA A 159 -16.11 -15.68 8.87
C ALA A 159 -14.76 -16.42 8.86
N HIS A 160 -14.15 -16.57 7.70
CA HIS A 160 -12.79 -17.12 7.58
C HIS A 160 -11.76 -16.16 8.21
N LEU A 161 -11.90 -14.83 7.99
CA LEU A 161 -11.04 -13.85 8.67
C LEU A 161 -11.14 -13.99 10.20
N VAL A 162 -12.35 -14.08 10.74
CA VAL A 162 -12.59 -14.30 12.19
C VAL A 162 -11.90 -15.59 12.68
N ALA A 163 -11.95 -16.66 11.90
CA ALA A 163 -11.27 -17.91 12.25
C ALA A 163 -9.74 -17.77 12.30
N ILE A 164 -9.14 -16.88 11.49
CA ILE A 164 -7.69 -16.65 11.44
C ILE A 164 -7.22 -15.72 12.58
N VAL A 165 -7.89 -14.57 12.78
CA VAL A 165 -7.38 -13.49 13.64
C VAL A 165 -8.19 -13.29 14.93
N GLY A 166 -9.34 -13.96 15.08
CA GLY A 166 -10.29 -13.76 16.17
C GLY A 166 -11.31 -12.64 15.90
N ALA A 167 -12.47 -12.69 16.54
CA ALA A 167 -13.59 -11.79 16.25
C ALA A 167 -13.25 -10.31 16.48
N ASP A 168 -12.69 -9.99 17.66
CA ASP A 168 -12.37 -8.61 18.03
C ASP A 168 -11.36 -7.97 17.09
N ALA A 169 -10.34 -8.72 16.66
CA ALA A 169 -9.35 -8.24 15.70
C ALA A 169 -9.96 -8.09 14.30
N ALA A 170 -10.77 -9.06 13.86
CA ALA A 170 -11.42 -9.01 12.55
C ALA A 170 -12.32 -7.78 12.39
N GLU A 171 -13.10 -7.44 13.42
CA GLU A 171 -13.93 -6.23 13.43
C GLU A 171 -13.09 -4.96 13.37
N GLN A 172 -12.04 -4.86 14.17
CA GLN A 172 -11.15 -3.71 14.16
C GLN A 172 -10.44 -3.55 12.80
N LEU A 173 -9.91 -4.64 12.21
CA LEU A 173 -9.27 -4.62 10.91
C LEU A 173 -10.23 -4.13 9.82
N ARG A 174 -11.48 -4.62 9.80
CA ARG A 174 -12.50 -4.16 8.88
C ARG A 174 -12.78 -2.66 9.04
N ASP A 175 -13.06 -2.22 10.25
CA ASP A 175 -13.50 -0.86 10.53
C ASP A 175 -12.37 0.15 10.26
N LEU A 176 -11.14 -0.16 10.66
CA LEU A 176 -9.96 0.64 10.34
C LEU A 176 -9.71 0.71 8.82
N SER A 177 -9.80 -0.42 8.11
CA SER A 177 -9.59 -0.46 6.66
C SER A 177 -10.62 0.38 5.91
N ILE A 178 -11.90 0.31 6.29
CA ILE A 178 -12.97 1.14 5.69
C ILE A 178 -12.75 2.61 6.01
N ALA A 179 -12.36 2.97 7.23
CA ALA A 179 -12.07 4.34 7.62
C ALA A 179 -10.89 4.93 6.83
N ILE A 180 -9.79 4.16 6.69
CA ILE A 180 -8.63 4.51 5.86
C ILE A 180 -9.06 4.75 4.40
N TYR A 181 -9.78 3.79 3.82
CA TYR A 181 -10.25 3.90 2.43
C TYR A 181 -11.14 5.13 2.23
N THR A 182 -12.10 5.36 3.12
CA THR A 182 -13.05 6.48 3.01
C THR A 182 -12.34 7.83 3.06
N ARG A 183 -11.39 8.01 3.98
CA ARG A 183 -10.53 9.20 4.04
C ARG A 183 -9.73 9.37 2.75
N ALA A 184 -9.10 8.30 2.30
CA ALA A 184 -8.22 8.32 1.14
C ALA A 184 -8.99 8.57 -0.18
N GLU A 185 -10.17 7.95 -0.36
CA GLU A 185 -11.04 8.17 -1.53
C GLU A 185 -11.46 9.63 -1.63
N GLY A 186 -11.85 10.24 -0.50
CA GLY A 186 -12.21 11.65 -0.45
C GLY A 186 -11.06 12.56 -0.90
N LEU A 187 -9.87 12.39 -0.32
CA LEU A 187 -8.68 13.18 -0.65
C LEU A 187 -8.24 12.98 -2.11
N ALA A 188 -8.26 11.75 -2.61
CA ALA A 188 -7.91 11.43 -3.99
C ALA A 188 -8.92 12.04 -4.99
N ARG A 189 -10.22 11.93 -4.69
CA ARG A 189 -11.29 12.48 -5.52
C ARG A 189 -11.20 14.00 -5.65
N ASP A 190 -10.91 14.73 -4.57
CA ASP A 190 -10.73 16.18 -4.60
C ASP A 190 -9.56 16.60 -5.50
N ARG A 191 -8.67 15.66 -5.84
CA ARG A 191 -7.53 15.82 -6.75
C ARG A 191 -7.76 15.19 -8.14
N GLY A 192 -9.00 14.83 -8.44
CA GLY A 192 -9.39 14.24 -9.72
C GLY A 192 -8.92 12.80 -9.92
N ILE A 193 -8.56 12.11 -8.85
CA ILE A 193 -8.13 10.71 -8.84
C ILE A 193 -9.21 9.85 -8.21
N ILE A 194 -9.55 8.73 -8.85
CA ILE A 194 -10.38 7.68 -8.27
C ILE A 194 -9.48 6.65 -7.60
N LEU A 195 -9.70 6.41 -6.32
CA LEU A 195 -9.16 5.25 -5.61
C LEU A 195 -10.17 4.10 -5.75
N ALA A 196 -9.88 3.14 -6.63
CA ALA A 196 -10.83 2.06 -6.90
C ALA A 196 -10.83 1.01 -5.79
N ASP A 197 -9.67 0.58 -5.38
CA ASP A 197 -9.45 -0.32 -4.25
C ASP A 197 -8.07 -0.08 -3.64
N THR A 198 -7.89 -0.57 -2.44
CA THR A 198 -6.60 -0.57 -1.76
C THR A 198 -6.43 -1.81 -0.91
N LYS A 199 -5.19 -2.24 -0.78
CA LYS A 199 -4.72 -3.25 0.17
C LYS A 199 -3.90 -2.57 1.25
N VAL A 200 -4.21 -2.81 2.50
CA VAL A 200 -3.44 -2.38 3.66
C VAL A 200 -3.11 -3.57 4.55
N GLU A 201 -2.03 -3.47 5.28
CA GLU A 201 -1.56 -4.51 6.21
C GLU A 201 -1.45 -3.92 7.61
N PHE A 202 -1.72 -4.75 8.60
CA PHE A 202 -1.65 -4.35 10.00
C PHE A 202 -0.78 -5.33 10.80
N GLY A 203 -0.22 -4.80 11.86
CA GLY A 203 0.43 -5.59 12.89
C GLY A 203 -0.10 -5.20 14.26
N ARG A 204 0.32 -5.94 15.28
CA ARG A 204 -0.06 -5.74 16.67
C ARG A 204 1.18 -5.46 17.51
N ARG A 205 1.11 -4.44 18.36
CA ARG A 205 2.09 -4.21 19.42
C ARG A 205 1.86 -5.20 20.57
N ALA A 206 2.84 -5.33 21.46
CA ALA A 206 2.76 -6.19 22.64
C ALA A 206 1.61 -5.82 23.61
N ASP A 207 1.16 -4.58 23.59
CA ASP A 207 0.03 -4.08 24.38
C ASP A 207 -1.35 -4.36 23.74
N GLY A 208 -1.36 -4.99 22.55
CA GLY A 208 -2.57 -5.30 21.80
C GLY A 208 -2.99 -4.24 20.79
N THR A 209 -2.35 -3.08 20.76
CA THR A 209 -2.68 -1.99 19.81
C THR A 209 -2.48 -2.45 18.37
N ILE A 210 -3.50 -2.27 17.52
CA ILE A 210 -3.40 -2.50 16.08
C ILE A 210 -2.75 -1.28 15.42
N VAL A 211 -1.78 -1.53 14.56
CA VAL A 211 -0.92 -0.54 13.92
C VAL A 211 -0.92 -0.77 12.41
N LEU A 212 -1.11 0.29 11.63
CA LEU A 212 -0.97 0.27 10.18
C LEU A 212 0.50 0.07 9.81
N ALA A 213 0.76 -0.91 8.97
CA ALA A 213 2.10 -1.32 8.62
C ALA A 213 2.30 -1.43 7.10
N ASP A 214 3.51 -1.75 6.67
CA ASP A 214 3.92 -1.90 5.28
C ASP A 214 3.76 -0.60 4.48
N GLU A 215 3.59 -0.67 3.16
CA GLU A 215 3.22 0.48 2.34
C GLU A 215 1.73 0.77 2.42
N VAL A 216 1.35 2.02 2.27
CA VAL A 216 -0.05 2.41 2.33
C VAL A 216 -0.44 3.26 1.13
N LEU A 217 -1.54 2.87 0.45
CA LEU A 217 -2.17 3.67 -0.61
C LEU A 217 -1.20 4.11 -1.71
N THR A 218 -0.29 3.21 -2.09
CA THR A 218 0.67 3.42 -3.18
C THR A 218 0.13 2.85 -4.50
N PRO A 219 0.71 3.21 -5.65
CA PRO A 219 0.40 2.57 -6.93
C PRO A 219 0.69 1.06 -6.98
N ASP A 220 1.41 0.50 -6.00
CA ASP A 220 1.65 -0.94 -5.88
C ASP A 220 0.56 -1.66 -5.08
N SER A 221 0.01 -1.01 -4.05
CA SER A 221 -1.03 -1.57 -3.16
C SER A 221 -2.45 -1.11 -3.52
N SER A 222 -2.62 -0.18 -4.47
CA SER A 222 -3.90 0.45 -4.79
C SER A 222 -4.08 0.63 -6.28
N ARG A 223 -5.34 0.70 -6.73
CA ARG A 223 -5.70 1.11 -8.08
C ARG A 223 -6.15 2.56 -8.08
N PHE A 224 -5.40 3.38 -8.79
CA PHE A 224 -5.70 4.79 -9.01
C PHE A 224 -6.07 5.04 -10.46
N TRP A 225 -7.24 5.63 -10.71
CA TRP A 225 -7.71 5.96 -12.04
C TRP A 225 -7.86 7.47 -12.24
N GLU A 226 -7.75 7.89 -13.50
CA GLU A 226 -8.05 9.26 -13.92
C GLU A 226 -9.56 9.51 -13.83
N GLY A 227 -9.98 10.37 -12.89
CA GLY A 227 -11.39 10.64 -12.63
C GLY A 227 -12.14 11.22 -13.82
N SER A 228 -11.49 12.07 -14.62
CA SER A 228 -12.10 12.76 -15.77
C SER A 228 -12.45 11.83 -16.94
N THR A 229 -11.84 10.65 -17.01
CA THR A 229 -12.04 9.67 -18.09
C THR A 229 -12.67 8.37 -17.61
N TRP A 230 -13.00 8.28 -16.32
CA TRP A 230 -13.60 7.09 -15.75
C TRP A 230 -14.98 6.79 -16.32
N ALA A 231 -15.22 5.53 -16.66
CA ALA A 231 -16.53 5.01 -17.02
C ALA A 231 -16.64 3.52 -16.66
N PRO A 232 -17.77 3.06 -16.13
CA PRO A 232 -18.03 1.64 -15.95
C PRO A 232 -17.96 0.88 -17.29
N GLY A 233 -17.33 -0.29 -17.31
CA GLY A 233 -17.13 -1.09 -18.52
C GLY A 233 -16.09 -0.53 -19.48
N GLY A 234 -15.49 0.61 -19.18
CA GLY A 234 -14.46 1.27 -20.00
C GLY A 234 -13.04 0.88 -19.62
N ALA A 235 -12.09 1.19 -20.50
CA ALA A 235 -10.67 1.12 -20.20
C ALA A 235 -10.26 2.34 -19.36
N ASN A 236 -10.27 2.19 -18.04
CA ASN A 236 -9.92 3.26 -17.11
C ASN A 236 -8.42 3.54 -17.14
N LYS A 237 -8.03 4.79 -17.45
CA LYS A 237 -6.63 5.20 -17.40
C LYS A 237 -6.11 5.10 -15.97
N SER A 238 -4.99 4.41 -15.78
CA SER A 238 -4.44 4.06 -14.48
C SER A 238 -3.10 4.76 -14.25
N PHE A 239 -2.83 5.08 -12.98
CA PHE A 239 -1.55 5.58 -12.47
C PHE A 239 -0.72 4.51 -11.77
N ASP A 240 -1.14 3.26 -11.88
CA ASP A 240 -0.55 2.09 -11.20
C ASP A 240 0.05 1.08 -12.18
N LYS A 241 0.32 -0.13 -11.70
CA LYS A 241 0.88 -1.26 -12.47
C LYS A 241 0.05 -1.69 -13.67
N GLN A 242 -1.18 -1.22 -13.83
CA GLN A 242 -2.05 -1.67 -14.93
C GLN A 242 -1.44 -1.37 -16.28
N TYR A 243 -0.74 -0.23 -16.43
CA TYR A 243 -0.03 0.10 -17.67
C TYR A 243 0.98 -0.97 -18.10
N VAL A 244 1.77 -1.48 -17.15
CA VAL A 244 2.72 -2.57 -17.42
C VAL A 244 1.99 -3.88 -17.70
N ARG A 245 0.92 -4.17 -16.97
CA ARG A 245 0.09 -5.36 -17.19
C ARG A 245 -0.54 -5.35 -18.60
N ASP A 246 -1.08 -4.21 -19.02
CA ASP A 246 -1.67 -4.04 -20.35
C ASP A 246 -0.63 -4.23 -21.45
N TRP A 247 0.58 -3.72 -21.26
CA TRP A 247 1.67 -3.96 -22.20
C TRP A 247 2.06 -5.45 -22.25
N LEU A 248 2.17 -6.12 -21.11
CA LEU A 248 2.52 -7.53 -21.04
C LEU A 248 1.50 -8.41 -21.77
N THR A 249 0.21 -8.21 -21.52
CA THR A 249 -0.84 -9.06 -22.09
C THR A 249 -1.35 -8.62 -23.46
N GLY A 250 -0.96 -7.45 -23.92
CA GLY A 250 -1.33 -6.87 -25.20
C GLY A 250 -0.12 -6.79 -26.17
N PRO A 251 0.60 -5.65 -26.25
CA PRO A 251 1.64 -5.44 -27.24
C PRO A 251 2.79 -6.46 -27.20
N SER A 252 3.16 -6.98 -26.01
CA SER A 252 4.23 -7.98 -25.90
C SER A 252 3.83 -9.36 -26.40
N GLY A 253 2.52 -9.67 -26.41
CA GLY A 253 2.00 -10.99 -26.73
C GLY A 253 2.25 -12.06 -25.67
N TRP A 254 2.80 -11.67 -24.50
CA TRP A 254 3.06 -12.61 -23.41
C TRP A 254 1.76 -12.99 -22.68
N SER A 255 1.71 -14.23 -22.18
CA SER A 255 0.59 -14.71 -21.37
C SER A 255 1.11 -15.28 -20.06
N SER A 256 0.48 -14.88 -18.94
CA SER A 256 0.78 -15.43 -17.61
C SER A 256 0.55 -16.93 -17.49
N PHE A 257 -0.22 -17.53 -18.41
CA PHE A 257 -0.48 -18.98 -18.48
C PHE A 257 0.50 -19.72 -19.38
N SER A 258 1.44 -19.02 -20.03
CA SER A 258 2.36 -19.64 -21.01
C SER A 258 3.47 -20.48 -20.36
N GLY A 259 3.71 -20.34 -19.06
CA GLY A 259 4.85 -20.92 -18.36
C GLY A 259 6.21 -20.33 -18.79
N GLN A 260 6.20 -19.23 -19.55
CA GLN A 260 7.39 -18.53 -20.01
C GLN A 260 7.65 -17.31 -19.13
N GLU A 261 8.92 -16.98 -18.91
CA GLU A 261 9.32 -15.74 -18.27
C GLU A 261 8.79 -14.51 -19.04
N PRO A 262 8.36 -13.45 -18.33
CA PRO A 262 7.96 -12.21 -18.99
C PRO A 262 9.10 -11.60 -19.82
N PRO A 263 8.80 -11.00 -20.97
CA PRO A 263 9.81 -10.31 -21.76
C PRO A 263 10.35 -9.08 -21.03
N ARG A 264 11.59 -8.69 -21.37
CA ARG A 264 12.18 -7.45 -20.89
C ARG A 264 11.30 -6.25 -21.29
N LEU A 265 11.04 -5.35 -20.33
CA LEU A 265 10.30 -4.11 -20.60
C LEU A 265 11.10 -3.19 -21.53
N PRO A 266 10.49 -2.65 -22.58
CA PRO A 266 11.10 -1.60 -23.39
C PRO A 266 11.37 -0.32 -22.58
N ASP A 267 12.36 0.46 -23.01
CA ASP A 267 12.77 1.68 -22.30
C ASP A 267 11.65 2.74 -22.24
N ASP A 268 10.80 2.83 -23.27
CA ASP A 268 9.63 3.71 -23.31
C ASP A 268 8.54 3.27 -22.31
N VAL A 269 8.33 1.95 -22.13
CA VAL A 269 7.42 1.40 -21.11
C VAL A 269 7.93 1.69 -19.70
N VAL A 270 9.24 1.54 -19.48
CA VAL A 270 9.90 1.89 -18.21
C VAL A 270 9.72 3.37 -17.89
N ALA A 271 10.03 4.25 -18.87
CA ALA A 271 9.91 5.70 -18.70
C ALA A 271 8.43 6.13 -18.43
N ALA A 272 7.49 5.58 -19.21
CA ALA A 272 6.07 5.87 -19.01
C ALA A 272 5.55 5.36 -17.66
N THR A 273 6.01 4.20 -17.21
CA THR A 273 5.65 3.67 -15.88
C THR A 273 6.18 4.58 -14.78
N ARG A 274 7.45 4.96 -14.84
CA ARG A 274 8.04 5.92 -13.89
C ARG A 274 7.23 7.23 -13.86
N ALA A 275 6.92 7.80 -15.02
CA ALA A 275 6.15 9.04 -15.10
C ALA A 275 4.79 8.95 -14.41
N LYS A 276 4.07 7.83 -14.59
CA LYS A 276 2.77 7.59 -13.92
C LYS A 276 2.87 7.51 -12.41
N TYR A 277 3.91 6.88 -11.89
CA TYR A 277 4.15 6.78 -10.44
C TYR A 277 4.47 8.15 -9.83
N VAL A 278 5.34 8.93 -10.50
CA VAL A 278 5.66 10.31 -10.08
C VAL A 278 4.40 11.20 -10.17
N GLU A 279 3.62 11.09 -11.24
CA GLU A 279 2.36 11.83 -11.40
C GLU A 279 1.35 11.50 -10.30
N ALA A 280 1.20 10.22 -9.93
CA ALA A 280 0.34 9.83 -8.82
C ALA A 280 0.76 10.53 -7.52
N TRP A 281 2.05 10.52 -7.20
CA TRP A 281 2.55 11.20 -6.01
C TRP A 281 2.36 12.71 -6.07
N SER A 282 2.77 13.34 -7.15
CA SER A 282 2.61 14.78 -7.37
C SER A 282 1.17 15.22 -7.14
N ARG A 283 0.21 14.54 -7.77
CA ARG A 283 -1.21 14.86 -7.65
C ARG A 283 -1.76 14.57 -6.25
N LEU A 284 -1.46 13.40 -5.67
CA LEU A 284 -1.94 13.02 -4.33
C LEU A 284 -1.40 13.96 -3.25
N ALA A 285 -0.13 14.30 -3.26
CA ALA A 285 0.48 15.18 -2.27
C ALA A 285 0.33 16.67 -2.59
N GLY A 286 0.03 17.04 -3.84
CA GLY A 286 -0.04 18.43 -4.29
C GLY A 286 1.34 19.07 -4.45
N VAL A 287 2.37 18.28 -4.82
CA VAL A 287 3.77 18.69 -4.94
C VAL A 287 4.18 18.63 -6.42
N GLU A 288 4.77 19.70 -6.96
CA GLU A 288 5.14 19.76 -8.40
C GLU A 288 6.28 18.81 -8.77
N ASP A 289 7.35 18.74 -7.96
CA ASP A 289 8.49 17.86 -8.17
C ASP A 289 8.79 17.04 -6.90
N PRO A 290 8.09 15.95 -6.67
CA PRO A 290 8.23 15.18 -5.44
C PRO A 290 9.58 14.46 -5.30
N LEU A 291 10.37 14.34 -6.38
CA LEU A 291 11.70 13.73 -6.34
C LEU A 291 12.84 14.75 -6.25
N GLY A 292 12.58 16.00 -6.61
CA GLY A 292 13.59 17.08 -6.61
C GLY A 292 13.75 17.77 -5.26
N ASP A 293 12.73 17.71 -4.40
CA ASP A 293 12.72 18.38 -3.10
C ASP A 293 12.71 17.37 -1.95
N ALA A 294 13.90 17.09 -1.42
CA ALA A 294 14.05 16.24 -0.22
C ALA A 294 13.41 16.87 1.04
N SER A 295 13.06 18.17 0.99
CA SER A 295 12.39 18.88 2.08
C SER A 295 10.87 18.63 2.13
N THR A 296 10.29 18.00 1.12
CA THR A 296 8.86 17.67 1.08
C THR A 296 8.48 16.39 1.83
N LEU A 297 9.47 15.65 2.34
CA LEU A 297 9.20 14.58 3.28
C LEU A 297 8.79 15.22 4.62
N PRO A 298 7.65 14.84 5.23
CA PRO A 298 7.26 15.39 6.50
C PRO A 298 8.38 15.17 7.53
N ASP A 299 8.85 16.25 8.16
CA ASP A 299 9.74 16.18 9.31
C ASP A 299 8.99 15.47 10.43
N VAL A 300 9.31 14.22 10.68
CA VAL A 300 8.82 13.48 11.83
C VAL A 300 9.66 13.86 13.04
N GLU A 301 9.63 15.15 13.41
CA GLU A 301 10.08 15.58 14.73
C GLU A 301 9.00 15.22 15.75
N GLY A 302 9.30 14.16 16.47
CA GLY A 302 8.82 13.81 17.79
C GLY A 302 7.53 14.44 18.31
N SER A 303 6.38 13.82 18.10
CA SER A 303 5.22 13.99 18.98
C SER A 303 5.47 13.30 20.33
N ARG A 304 6.47 13.76 21.07
CA ARG A 304 6.58 13.53 22.51
C ARG A 304 5.79 14.63 23.20
N GLY A 305 4.47 14.54 23.17
CA GLY A 305 3.60 15.21 24.12
C GLY A 305 3.81 14.62 25.51
N ALA A 306 4.84 15.08 26.20
CA ALA A 306 4.95 14.89 27.64
C ALA A 306 3.85 15.74 28.28
N THR A 307 2.70 15.14 28.54
CA THR A 307 1.70 15.69 29.45
C THR A 307 2.30 15.59 30.85
N THR A 308 2.97 16.65 31.29
CA THR A 308 3.31 16.86 32.71
C THR A 308 2.00 17.05 33.45
N VAL A 309 1.52 15.98 34.06
CA VAL A 309 0.44 16.06 35.07
C VAL A 309 1.03 16.80 36.28
N SER A 310 0.66 18.07 36.41
CA SER A 310 0.93 18.87 37.61
C SER A 310 0.14 18.28 38.78
N ALA A 311 0.85 17.79 39.79
CA ALA A 311 0.24 17.32 41.03
C ALA A 311 -0.49 18.48 41.76
N PRO A 312 -1.67 18.23 42.36
CA PRO A 312 -2.38 19.23 43.11
C PRO A 312 -1.63 19.57 44.41
N ARG A 313 -1.42 20.88 44.68
CA ARG A 313 -0.91 21.35 45.94
C ARG A 313 -1.91 21.11 47.04
N SER A 314 -1.47 20.50 48.14
CA SER A 314 -2.21 20.37 49.37
C SER A 314 -2.47 21.76 50.02
N PRO A 315 -3.65 21.99 50.62
CA PRO A 315 -3.88 23.24 51.32
C PRO A 315 -3.11 23.25 52.64
N GLN A 316 -2.38 24.35 52.89
CA GLN A 316 -1.86 24.68 54.23
C GLN A 316 -3.01 25.17 55.09
N THR A 317 -3.16 24.51 56.21
CA THR A 317 -4.01 24.98 57.31
C THR A 317 -3.22 25.93 58.19
N ASP A 318 -3.74 27.15 58.37
CA ASP A 318 -3.57 27.96 59.58
C ASP A 318 -4.64 27.63 60.60
#